data_a3607b7ea35201bcb472d952b2314148
#
_entry.id   a3607b7ea35201bcb472d952b2314148
#
_cell.length_a   1.000
_cell.length_b   1.000
_cell.length_c   1.000
_cell.angle_alpha   90.00
_cell.angle_beta   90.00
_cell.angle_gamma   90.00
#
_symmetry.space_group_name_H-M   'P 1'
#
loop_
_entity.id
_entity.type
_entity.pdbx_description
1 polymer ?
#
loop_
_entity_poly.entity_id
_entity_poly.type
_entity_poly.pdbx_seq_one_letter_code
_entity_poly.pdbx_strand_id
1 'polypeptide(L)'
;MTEVIRKIHVVGINSYIFEDLPSKLQDLFLKTENIAVPNSYFEEIKLWSKNDLEKKKTFFSSNSNNELVKWLRSQKTDVILVSRGDPLWFGIGRILLENFSKDELNFYPSNTCIQLAFSKLKIPWQDTVNVSTHGRDSTKLVQALKARPSSLSIITDSNNKSLEIILVILKKDHQIYKY
;
A
#
# COMPACT_ATOMS: atom_id res chain seq x y z
N MET A 1 19.43 -30.47 5.79
CA MET A 1 19.13 -29.23 6.50
C MET A 1 18.41 -28.33 5.51
N THR A 2 17.13 -28.07 5.71
CA THR A 2 16.37 -27.11 4.91
C THR A 2 16.92 -25.71 5.19
N GLU A 3 17.48 -25.09 4.17
CA GLU A 3 17.95 -23.70 4.24
C GLU A 3 16.76 -22.82 4.64
N VAL A 4 16.88 -22.11 5.76
CA VAL A 4 15.81 -21.20 6.21
C VAL A 4 15.79 -20.01 5.26
N ILE A 5 14.82 -19.97 4.38
CA ILE A 5 14.64 -18.86 3.44
C ILE A 5 14.22 -17.60 4.22
N ARG A 6 15.02 -16.55 4.11
CA ARG A 6 14.69 -15.21 4.62
C ARG A 6 13.31 -14.76 4.11
N LYS A 7 12.52 -14.12 4.94
CA LYS A 7 11.19 -13.61 4.59
C LYS A 7 11.15 -12.09 4.47
N ILE A 8 10.41 -11.61 3.50
CA ILE A 8 10.00 -10.21 3.36
C ILE A 8 8.53 -10.14 3.75
N HIS A 9 8.27 -9.56 4.91
CA HIS A 9 6.94 -9.36 5.46
C HIS A 9 6.39 -8.02 4.98
N VAL A 10 5.47 -8.04 4.03
CA VAL A 10 4.88 -6.84 3.42
C VAL A 10 3.60 -6.49 4.20
N VAL A 11 3.70 -5.50 5.07
CA VAL A 11 2.65 -5.15 6.02
C VAL A 11 1.91 -3.90 5.57
N GLY A 12 0.65 -4.06 5.21
CA GLY A 12 -0.26 -2.96 4.96
C GLY A 12 -0.75 -2.31 6.25
N ILE A 13 -0.73 -0.99 6.31
CA ILE A 13 -1.23 -0.23 7.46
C ILE A 13 -2.23 0.86 7.04
N ASN A 14 -3.12 1.23 7.95
CA ASN A 14 -4.05 2.36 7.83
C ASN A 14 -3.99 3.31 9.03
N SER A 15 -3.29 2.93 10.09
CA SER A 15 -3.05 3.72 11.28
C SER A 15 -1.56 3.89 11.51
N TYR A 16 -1.17 4.99 12.13
CA TYR A 16 0.19 5.24 12.62
C TYR A 16 0.35 4.88 14.09
N ILE A 17 -0.68 4.30 14.70
CA ILE A 17 -0.69 3.87 16.10
C ILE A 17 -0.29 2.39 16.12
N PHE A 18 0.79 2.08 16.84
CA PHE A 18 1.32 0.72 16.89
C PHE A 18 0.31 -0.27 17.50
N GLU A 19 -0.39 0.18 18.52
CA GLU A 19 -1.41 -0.59 19.25
C GLU A 19 -2.63 -0.95 18.41
N ASP A 20 -2.88 -0.23 17.31
CA ASP A 20 -3.95 -0.54 16.35
C ASP A 20 -3.61 -1.76 15.47
N LEU A 21 -2.36 -2.18 15.44
CA LEU A 21 -1.97 -3.38 14.71
C LEU A 21 -2.46 -4.65 15.44
N PRO A 22 -2.85 -5.70 14.69
CA PRO A 22 -3.04 -7.01 15.29
C PRO A 22 -1.80 -7.47 16.08
N SER A 23 -1.99 -8.08 17.24
CA SER A 23 -0.90 -8.49 18.14
C SER A 23 0.20 -9.29 17.45
N LYS A 24 -0.18 -10.19 16.53
CA LYS A 24 0.78 -10.94 15.70
C LYS A 24 1.70 -10.05 14.87
N LEU A 25 1.20 -8.91 14.37
CA LEU A 25 2.02 -7.95 13.63
C LEU A 25 2.86 -7.09 14.57
N GLN A 26 2.34 -6.72 15.74
CA GLN A 26 3.13 -6.06 16.78
C GLN A 26 4.35 -6.92 17.14
N ASP A 27 4.15 -8.21 17.43
CA ASP A 27 5.23 -9.16 17.71
C ASP A 27 6.24 -9.26 16.56
N LEU A 28 5.77 -9.24 15.31
CA LEU A 28 6.62 -9.26 14.13
C LEU A 28 7.50 -8.00 14.07
N PHE A 29 6.93 -6.82 14.30
CA PHE A 29 7.67 -5.56 14.35
C PHE A 29 8.69 -5.54 15.49
N LEU A 30 8.34 -6.07 16.66
CA LEU A 30 9.24 -6.13 17.80
C LEU A 30 10.46 -7.04 17.53
N LYS A 31 10.27 -8.15 16.84
CA LYS A 31 11.32 -9.16 16.56
C LYS A 31 12.20 -8.81 15.35
N THR A 32 11.69 -8.06 14.38
CA THR A 32 12.40 -7.78 13.12
C THR A 32 13.27 -6.52 13.26
N GLU A 33 14.54 -6.64 12.88
CA GLU A 33 15.50 -5.53 12.97
C GLU A 33 15.42 -4.58 11.76
N ASN A 34 15.24 -5.13 10.55
CA ASN A 34 15.28 -4.38 9.30
C ASN A 34 13.88 -4.00 8.84
N ILE A 35 13.62 -2.70 8.74
CA ILE A 35 12.29 -2.17 8.41
C ILE A 35 12.40 -1.16 7.27
N ALA A 36 11.78 -1.46 6.12
CA ALA A 36 11.61 -0.52 5.03
C ALA A 36 10.27 0.21 5.17
N VAL A 37 10.30 1.53 5.06
CA VAL A 37 9.12 2.39 5.28
C VAL A 37 9.03 3.42 4.16
N PRO A 38 7.84 3.70 3.59
CA PRO A 38 7.65 4.84 2.70
C PRO A 38 8.04 6.16 3.37
N ASN A 39 8.65 7.10 2.63
CA ASN A 39 9.09 8.38 3.19
C ASN A 39 7.97 9.12 3.94
N SER A 40 6.73 9.00 3.46
CA SER A 40 5.56 9.64 4.08
C SER A 40 5.20 9.08 5.47
N TYR A 41 5.77 7.96 5.89
CA TYR A 41 5.48 7.28 7.17
C TYR A 41 6.72 7.13 8.06
N PHE A 42 7.86 7.63 7.57
CA PHE A 42 9.15 7.34 8.18
C PHE A 42 9.23 7.82 9.64
N GLU A 43 8.81 9.04 9.90
CA GLU A 43 8.93 9.61 11.25
C GLU A 43 7.96 8.94 12.23
N GLU A 44 6.73 8.68 11.79
CA GLU A 44 5.71 8.03 12.62
C GLU A 44 6.09 6.59 12.97
N ILE A 45 6.49 5.81 11.99
CA ILE A 45 6.87 4.40 12.20
C ILE A 45 8.16 4.29 13.03
N LYS A 46 9.09 5.22 12.86
CA LYS A 46 10.30 5.28 13.65
C LYS A 46 10.03 5.47 15.15
N LEU A 47 8.92 6.13 15.50
CA LEU A 47 8.52 6.29 16.90
C LEU A 47 8.16 4.94 17.55
N TRP A 48 7.66 3.97 16.79
CA TRP A 48 7.31 2.63 17.31
C TRP A 48 8.52 1.90 17.93
N SER A 49 9.72 2.21 17.47
CA SER A 49 10.96 1.61 18.00
C SER A 49 11.48 2.25 19.30
N LYS A 50 10.93 3.42 19.70
CA LYS A 50 11.43 4.11 20.90
C LYS A 50 10.98 3.47 22.20
N ASN A 51 9.90 2.71 22.18
CA ASN A 51 9.33 2.06 23.34
C ASN A 51 9.94 0.67 23.61
N ASP A 52 10.73 0.15 22.66
CA ASP A 52 11.37 -1.15 22.77
C ASP A 52 12.90 -0.98 22.89
N LEU A 53 13.39 -0.98 24.12
CA LEU A 53 14.77 -0.67 24.48
C LEU A 53 15.78 -1.78 24.13
N GLU A 54 15.35 -2.97 23.70
CA GLU A 54 16.24 -4.14 23.63
C GLU A 54 16.83 -4.41 22.24
N LYS A 55 16.29 -3.86 21.16
CA LYS A 55 16.78 -4.16 19.80
C LYS A 55 17.03 -2.93 18.96
N LYS A 56 18.23 -2.85 18.41
CA LYS A 56 18.60 -1.84 17.43
C LYS A 56 17.86 -2.06 16.13
N LYS A 57 16.92 -1.17 15.77
CA LYS A 57 16.21 -1.18 14.49
C LYS A 57 17.02 -0.45 13.43
N THR A 58 17.04 -1.02 12.22
CA THR A 58 17.58 -0.39 11.02
C THR A 58 16.45 -0.02 10.10
N PHE A 59 16.28 1.28 9.85
CA PHE A 59 15.25 1.79 8.97
C PHE A 59 15.82 2.14 7.60
N PHE A 60 15.06 1.79 6.56
CA PHE A 60 15.32 2.19 5.18
C PHE A 60 14.12 2.92 4.61
N SER A 61 14.36 3.99 3.87
CA SER A 61 13.32 4.71 3.15
C SER A 61 13.84 5.21 1.82
N SER A 62 13.05 5.05 0.76
CA SER A 62 13.36 5.58 -0.58
C SER A 62 12.08 5.74 -1.39
N ASN A 63 12.07 6.72 -2.28
CA ASN A 63 11.02 6.90 -3.30
C ASN A 63 11.31 6.06 -4.57
N SER A 64 12.47 5.42 -4.65
CA SER A 64 12.89 4.60 -5.79
C SER A 64 12.61 3.11 -5.53
N ASN A 65 11.75 2.52 -6.36
CA ASN A 65 11.50 1.08 -6.32
C ASN A 65 12.78 0.26 -6.57
N ASN A 66 13.69 0.76 -7.42
CA ASN A 66 14.94 0.07 -7.71
C ASN A 66 15.88 0.06 -6.48
N GLU A 67 15.95 1.15 -5.74
CA GLU A 67 16.72 1.22 -4.49
C GLU A 67 16.12 0.31 -3.43
N LEU A 68 14.80 0.31 -3.28
CA LEU A 68 14.11 -0.58 -2.37
C LEU A 68 14.41 -2.05 -2.68
N VAL A 69 14.31 -2.47 -3.95
CA VAL A 69 14.60 -3.85 -4.36
C VAL A 69 16.06 -4.21 -4.08
N LYS A 70 17.01 -3.32 -4.39
CA LYS A 70 18.44 -3.52 -4.09
C LYS A 70 18.67 -3.68 -2.59
N TRP A 71 18.06 -2.82 -1.77
CA TRP A 71 18.19 -2.89 -0.32
C TRP A 71 17.58 -4.17 0.24
N LEU A 72 16.38 -4.55 -0.20
CA LEU A 72 15.74 -5.81 0.20
C LEU A 72 16.61 -7.03 -0.14
N ARG A 73 17.25 -7.05 -1.32
CA ARG A 73 18.17 -8.14 -1.72
C ARG A 73 19.43 -8.21 -0.87
N SER A 74 19.91 -7.10 -0.34
CA SER A 74 21.11 -7.07 0.50
C SER A 74 20.88 -7.60 1.91
N GLN A 75 19.64 -7.72 2.37
CA GLN A 75 19.32 -8.19 3.71
C GLN A 75 19.53 -9.70 3.84
N LYS A 76 20.09 -10.15 4.96
CA LYS A 76 20.37 -11.56 5.26
C LYS A 76 19.36 -12.18 6.22
N THR A 77 18.61 -11.36 6.93
CA THR A 77 17.58 -11.74 7.90
C THR A 77 16.20 -11.27 7.40
N ASP A 78 15.17 -11.66 8.11
CA ASP A 78 13.79 -11.22 7.83
C ASP A 78 13.68 -9.68 7.82
N VAL A 79 12.82 -9.19 6.96
CA VAL A 79 12.58 -7.76 6.74
C VAL A 79 11.10 -7.46 6.80
N ILE A 80 10.73 -6.36 7.41
CA ILE A 80 9.40 -5.78 7.25
C ILE A 80 9.46 -4.69 6.19
N LEU A 81 8.53 -4.73 5.24
CA LEU A 81 8.23 -3.63 4.32
C LEU A 81 6.84 -3.10 4.64
N VAL A 82 6.78 -1.86 5.12
CA VAL A 82 5.51 -1.18 5.39
C VAL A 82 4.93 -0.64 4.07
N SER A 83 3.63 -0.80 3.89
CA SER A 83 2.89 -0.22 2.77
C SER A 83 1.54 0.34 3.23
N ARG A 84 0.89 1.13 2.39
CA ARG A 84 -0.46 1.63 2.68
C ARG A 84 -1.50 0.61 2.21
N GLY A 85 -2.50 0.31 3.07
CA GLY A 85 -3.64 -0.52 2.73
C GLY A 85 -3.25 -1.94 2.31
N ASP A 86 -3.78 -2.43 1.19
CA ASP A 86 -3.43 -3.73 0.64
C ASP A 86 -2.23 -3.63 -0.31
N PRO A 87 -1.08 -4.27 0.00
CA PRO A 87 0.11 -4.24 -0.86
C PRO A 87 -0.12 -4.80 -2.27
N LEU A 88 -1.07 -5.70 -2.44
CA LEU A 88 -1.39 -6.34 -3.73
C LEU A 88 -2.39 -5.53 -4.57
N TRP A 89 -3.07 -4.57 -3.96
CA TRP A 89 -4.07 -3.77 -4.66
C TRP A 89 -3.53 -2.39 -5.07
N PHE A 90 -3.11 -2.25 -6.33
CA PHE A 90 -2.43 -1.06 -6.89
C PHE A 90 -1.18 -0.61 -6.11
N GLY A 91 -0.58 -1.52 -5.32
CA GLY A 91 0.55 -1.26 -4.44
C GLY A 91 1.86 -1.86 -4.93
N ILE A 92 2.81 -1.93 -4.00
CA ILE A 92 4.18 -2.42 -4.22
C ILE A 92 4.25 -3.92 -4.57
N GLY A 93 3.19 -4.69 -4.27
CA GLY A 93 3.19 -6.15 -4.37
C GLY A 93 3.56 -6.67 -5.75
N ARG A 94 3.13 -5.99 -6.85
CA ARG A 94 3.51 -6.38 -8.20
C ARG A 94 5.03 -6.34 -8.40
N ILE A 95 5.67 -5.27 -7.99
CA ILE A 95 7.13 -5.10 -8.11
C ILE A 95 7.87 -6.16 -7.30
N LEU A 96 7.36 -6.49 -6.10
CA LEU A 96 7.96 -7.53 -5.28
C LEU A 96 7.83 -8.92 -5.95
N LEU A 97 6.66 -9.26 -6.49
CA LEU A 97 6.42 -10.53 -7.18
C LEU A 97 7.22 -10.68 -8.48
N GLU A 98 7.61 -9.57 -9.12
CA GLU A 98 8.51 -9.55 -10.28
C GLU A 98 10.00 -9.74 -9.89
N ASN A 99 10.37 -9.49 -8.63
CA ASN A 99 11.77 -9.44 -8.19
C ASN A 99 12.17 -10.50 -7.16
N PHE A 100 11.22 -11.15 -6.49
CA PHE A 100 11.44 -12.12 -5.43
C PHE A 100 10.59 -13.37 -5.66
N SER A 101 11.03 -14.52 -5.14
CA SER A 101 10.22 -15.72 -5.17
C SER A 101 9.00 -15.57 -4.24
N LYS A 102 7.91 -16.28 -4.58
CA LYS A 102 6.70 -16.27 -3.71
C LYS A 102 7.00 -16.80 -2.31
N ASP A 103 7.96 -17.69 -2.19
CA ASP A 103 8.35 -18.28 -0.91
C ASP A 103 9.10 -17.30 -0.01
N GLU A 104 9.68 -16.22 -0.56
CA GLU A 104 10.27 -15.14 0.23
C GLU A 104 9.24 -14.12 0.74
N LEU A 105 8.03 -14.08 0.17
CA LEU A 105 7.06 -13.00 0.38
C LEU A 105 5.90 -13.44 1.26
N ASN A 106 5.67 -12.71 2.35
CA ASN A 106 4.47 -12.81 3.17
C ASN A 106 3.70 -11.50 3.13
N PHE A 107 2.46 -11.51 2.63
CA PHE A 107 1.61 -10.33 2.57
C PHE A 107 0.61 -10.30 3.71
N TYR A 108 0.53 -9.15 4.38
CA TYR A 108 -0.41 -8.83 5.45
C TYR A 108 -1.23 -7.61 5.03
N PRO A 109 -2.35 -7.82 4.32
CA PRO A 109 -3.15 -6.70 3.83
C PRO A 109 -3.88 -5.97 4.96
N SER A 110 -4.09 -4.67 4.75
CA SER A 110 -5.04 -3.87 5.50
C SER A 110 -6.12 -3.33 4.55
N ASN A 111 -7.14 -2.66 5.07
CA ASN A 111 -8.20 -2.10 4.24
C ASN A 111 -7.64 -1.12 3.20
N THR A 112 -8.09 -1.22 1.95
CA THR A 112 -7.76 -0.25 0.91
C THR A 112 -8.44 1.10 1.18
N CYS A 113 -7.92 2.18 0.60
CA CYS A 113 -8.56 3.49 0.67
C CYS A 113 -10.00 3.47 0.11
N ILE A 114 -10.28 2.63 -0.88
CA ILE A 114 -11.62 2.45 -1.44
C ILE A 114 -12.56 1.79 -0.43
N GLN A 115 -12.14 0.70 0.22
CA GLN A 115 -12.94 0.07 1.28
C GLN A 115 -13.27 1.05 2.41
N LEU A 116 -12.28 1.85 2.84
CA LEU A 116 -12.49 2.87 3.87
C LEU A 116 -13.46 3.97 3.41
N ALA A 117 -13.33 4.43 2.16
CA ALA A 117 -14.21 5.45 1.58
C ALA A 117 -15.66 4.94 1.51
N PHE A 118 -15.89 3.75 0.95
CA PHE A 118 -17.23 3.17 0.83
C PHE A 118 -17.85 2.85 2.19
N SER A 119 -17.06 2.41 3.16
CA SER A 119 -17.51 2.23 4.55
C SER A 119 -18.03 3.54 5.15
N LYS A 120 -17.30 4.65 4.98
CA LYS A 120 -17.73 5.96 5.46
C LYS A 120 -18.97 6.50 4.71
N LEU A 121 -19.08 6.24 3.42
CA LEU A 121 -20.25 6.58 2.61
C LEU A 121 -21.45 5.68 2.90
N LYS A 122 -21.27 4.54 3.60
CA LYS A 122 -22.29 3.51 3.84
C LYS A 122 -22.91 2.97 2.55
N ILE A 123 -22.06 2.76 1.53
CA ILE A 123 -22.45 2.25 0.21
C ILE A 123 -21.75 0.92 -0.02
N PRO A 124 -22.46 -0.13 -0.49
CA PRO A 124 -21.82 -1.37 -0.95
C PRO A 124 -20.89 -1.11 -2.14
N TRP A 125 -19.76 -1.80 -2.21
CA TRP A 125 -18.73 -1.56 -3.24
C TRP A 125 -18.42 -2.76 -4.15
N GLN A 126 -19.14 -3.90 -3.94
CA GLN A 126 -18.92 -5.13 -4.73
C GLN A 126 -19.09 -4.94 -6.24
N ASP A 127 -19.99 -4.05 -6.66
CA ASP A 127 -20.27 -3.78 -8.08
C ASP A 127 -19.52 -2.56 -8.62
N THR A 128 -18.57 -2.03 -7.85
CA THR A 128 -17.81 -0.85 -8.22
C THR A 128 -16.65 -1.20 -9.15
N VAL A 129 -16.57 -0.53 -10.29
CA VAL A 129 -15.40 -0.58 -11.17
C VAL A 129 -14.28 0.25 -10.55
N ASN A 130 -13.12 -0.37 -10.34
CA ASN A 130 -11.97 0.29 -9.72
C ASN A 130 -10.91 0.62 -10.78
N VAL A 131 -10.53 1.89 -10.89
CA VAL A 131 -9.50 2.37 -11.81
C VAL A 131 -8.44 3.16 -11.05
N SER A 132 -7.18 2.94 -11.40
CA SER A 132 -6.07 3.75 -10.88
C SER A 132 -5.40 4.50 -12.03
N THR A 133 -5.28 5.82 -11.87
CA THR A 133 -4.46 6.70 -12.70
C THR A 133 -3.14 7.05 -11.99
N HIS A 134 -2.92 6.55 -10.77
CA HIS A 134 -1.69 6.78 -10.01
C HIS A 134 -0.49 6.16 -10.73
N GLY A 135 0.41 7.01 -11.23
CA GLY A 135 1.58 6.60 -12.02
C GLY A 135 1.23 5.87 -13.33
N ARG A 136 0.04 6.10 -13.91
CA ARG A 136 -0.47 5.45 -15.11
C ARG A 136 -1.15 6.45 -16.04
N ASP A 137 -1.30 6.06 -17.31
CA ASP A 137 -2.12 6.81 -18.26
C ASP A 137 -3.63 6.70 -17.94
N SER A 138 -4.41 7.57 -18.57
CA SER A 138 -5.86 7.64 -18.37
C SER A 138 -6.67 6.68 -19.26
N THR A 139 -6.04 5.82 -20.06
CA THR A 139 -6.73 4.95 -21.04
C THR A 139 -7.79 4.08 -20.38
N LYS A 140 -7.45 3.43 -19.26
CA LYS A 140 -8.41 2.60 -18.50
C LYS A 140 -9.56 3.41 -17.92
N LEU A 141 -9.30 4.65 -17.49
CA LEU A 141 -10.33 5.56 -17.00
C LEU A 141 -11.30 5.91 -18.12
N VAL A 142 -10.79 6.27 -19.30
CA VAL A 142 -11.64 6.58 -20.47
C VAL A 142 -12.49 5.38 -20.87
N GLN A 143 -11.93 4.17 -20.86
CA GLN A 143 -12.69 2.94 -21.13
C GLN A 143 -13.79 2.70 -20.10
N ALA A 144 -13.49 2.83 -18.82
CA ALA A 144 -14.47 2.68 -17.74
C ALA A 144 -15.60 3.72 -17.85
N LEU A 145 -15.28 4.99 -18.14
CA LEU A 145 -16.29 6.03 -18.34
C LEU A 145 -17.19 5.77 -19.56
N LYS A 146 -16.64 5.20 -20.65
CA LYS A 146 -17.44 4.79 -21.81
C LYS A 146 -18.40 3.66 -21.51
N ALA A 147 -18.01 2.72 -20.65
CA ALA A 147 -18.84 1.60 -20.21
C ALA A 147 -19.99 2.02 -19.29
N ARG A 148 -19.98 3.25 -18.73
CA ARG A 148 -21.03 3.81 -17.86
C ARG A 148 -21.42 2.87 -16.70
N PRO A 149 -20.47 2.43 -15.85
CA PRO A 149 -20.80 1.60 -14.71
C PRO A 149 -21.69 2.36 -13.72
N SER A 150 -22.49 1.64 -12.95
CA SER A 150 -23.32 2.22 -11.89
C SER A 150 -22.48 2.89 -10.78
N SER A 151 -21.28 2.38 -10.55
CA SER A 151 -20.32 2.93 -9.59
C SER A 151 -18.89 2.80 -10.10
N LEU A 152 -18.10 3.85 -9.94
CA LEU A 152 -16.70 3.92 -10.37
C LEU A 152 -15.86 4.57 -9.28
N SER A 153 -14.83 3.90 -8.82
CA SER A 153 -13.81 4.48 -7.95
C SER A 153 -12.54 4.76 -8.74
N ILE A 154 -11.92 5.91 -8.45
CA ILE A 154 -10.73 6.35 -9.17
C ILE A 154 -9.65 6.73 -8.15
N ILE A 155 -8.49 6.07 -8.23
CA ILE A 155 -7.30 6.45 -7.48
C ILE A 155 -6.49 7.42 -8.34
N THR A 156 -6.19 8.57 -7.77
CA THR A 156 -5.46 9.67 -8.43
C THR A 156 -4.10 9.91 -7.77
N ASP A 157 -3.27 10.74 -8.39
CA ASP A 157 -2.03 11.26 -7.84
C ASP A 157 -1.91 12.77 -8.11
N SER A 158 -0.77 13.37 -7.73
CA SER A 158 -0.50 14.78 -7.93
C SER A 158 -0.43 15.20 -9.42
N ASN A 159 -0.10 14.28 -10.31
CA ASN A 159 0.01 14.52 -11.75
C ASN A 159 -1.36 14.40 -12.44
N ASN A 160 -2.20 13.47 -11.94
CA ASN A 160 -3.58 13.29 -12.39
C ASN A 160 -4.51 13.92 -11.35
N LYS A 161 -4.60 15.26 -11.36
CA LYS A 161 -5.34 16.01 -10.35
C LYS A 161 -6.81 15.60 -10.33
N SER A 162 -7.31 15.30 -9.15
CA SER A 162 -8.71 14.90 -8.95
C SER A 162 -9.71 15.90 -9.56
N LEU A 163 -9.37 17.18 -9.62
CA LEU A 163 -10.22 18.23 -10.21
C LEU A 163 -10.40 18.05 -11.73
N GLU A 164 -9.34 17.72 -12.46
CA GLU A 164 -9.39 17.50 -13.91
C GLU A 164 -10.24 16.26 -14.24
N ILE A 165 -10.09 15.20 -13.45
CA ILE A 165 -10.89 13.98 -13.59
C ILE A 165 -12.36 14.27 -13.26
N ILE A 166 -12.65 15.03 -12.20
CA ILE A 166 -14.00 15.47 -11.84
C ILE A 166 -14.64 16.25 -12.97
N LEU A 167 -13.91 17.18 -13.60
CA LEU A 167 -14.44 17.95 -14.75
C LEU A 167 -14.76 17.07 -15.96
N VAL A 168 -13.96 16.02 -16.21
CA VAL A 168 -14.25 15.04 -17.26
C VAL A 168 -15.52 14.25 -16.97
N ILE A 169 -15.74 13.89 -15.69
CA ILE A 169 -16.92 13.12 -15.25
C ILE A 169 -18.17 14.01 -15.27
N LEU A 170 -18.12 15.24 -14.76
CA LEU A 170 -19.23 16.18 -14.74
C LEU A 170 -19.77 16.51 -16.13
N LYS A 171 -18.91 16.57 -17.13
CA LYS A 171 -19.33 16.75 -18.54
C LYS A 171 -20.16 15.58 -19.09
N LYS A 172 -20.35 14.51 -18.32
CA LYS A 172 -21.03 13.28 -18.71
C LYS A 172 -22.21 12.90 -17.81
N ASP A 173 -22.73 13.83 -17.00
CA ASP A 173 -23.90 13.64 -16.11
C ASP A 173 -23.79 12.50 -15.09
N HIS A 174 -22.62 12.36 -14.47
CA HIS A 174 -22.42 11.40 -13.37
C HIS A 174 -22.44 12.07 -12.00
N GLN A 175 -23.06 11.42 -11.00
CA GLN A 175 -22.95 11.85 -9.60
C GLN A 175 -21.53 11.58 -9.07
N ILE A 176 -20.94 12.56 -8.38
CA ILE A 176 -19.59 12.50 -7.86
C ILE A 176 -19.59 12.62 -6.34
N TYR A 177 -18.94 11.66 -5.68
CA TYR A 177 -18.61 11.75 -4.26
C TYR A 177 -17.10 11.94 -4.14
N LYS A 178 -16.68 13.08 -3.58
CA LYS A 178 -15.28 13.38 -3.28
C LYS A 178 -14.97 12.97 -1.84
N TYR A 179 -13.89 12.24 -1.66
CA TYR A 179 -13.43 11.79 -0.36
C TYR A 179 -12.01 12.29 -0.08
#